data_d001ed0d35cfcd2c9b49bc445253422d
#
_entry.id   d001ed0d35cfcd2c9b49bc445253422d
#
_cell.length_a   1.000
_cell.length_b   1.000
_cell.length_c   1.000
_cell.angle_alpha   90.00
_cell.angle_beta   90.00
_cell.angle_gamma   90.00
#
_symmetry.space_group_name_H-M   'P 1'
#
loop_
_entity.id
_entity.type
_entity.pdbx_description
1 polymer ?
#
loop_
_entity_poly.entity_id
_entity_poly.type
_entity_poly.pdbx_seq_one_letter_code
_entity_poly.pdbx_strand_id
1 'polypeptide(L)'
;VGASVYIRYICYTVYMKDSYIWYQSLIKPTWAPPSWLFGPVWSVLYVIIAITYGYVLYQVATGKLPKIVALPFVLNLFFNLIFTPIQFGLKNNLLASLDILLVLGTLIWALVVIYPYFKWIAYANVPYLLWVCFATVLQITITTLNAHTS
;
A
#
# COMPACT_ATOMS: atom_id res chain seq x y z
N VAL A 1 -27.52 19.76 8.55
CA VAL A 1 -26.33 19.01 8.95
C VAL A 1 -26.44 17.53 8.54
N GLY A 2 -27.57 16.90 8.79
CA GLY A 2 -27.80 15.48 8.43
C GLY A 2 -27.76 15.24 6.93
N ALA A 3 -28.36 16.14 6.11
CA ALA A 3 -28.41 15.99 4.66
C ALA A 3 -27.00 16.06 4.03
N SER A 4 -26.14 16.95 4.54
CA SER A 4 -24.77 17.09 4.04
C SER A 4 -23.94 15.82 4.30
N VAL A 5 -24.06 15.24 5.50
CA VAL A 5 -23.37 13.99 5.84
C VAL A 5 -23.87 12.84 4.97
N TYR A 6 -25.19 12.78 4.74
CA TYR A 6 -25.81 11.73 3.94
C TYR A 6 -25.36 11.80 2.48
N ILE A 7 -25.30 13.01 1.92
CA ILE A 7 -24.83 13.22 0.55
C ILE A 7 -23.37 12.78 0.40
N ARG A 8 -22.52 13.13 1.37
CA ARG A 8 -21.12 12.71 1.37
C ARG A 8 -20.98 11.19 1.40
N TYR A 9 -21.79 10.54 2.23
CA TYR A 9 -21.79 9.08 2.35
C TYR A 9 -22.20 8.43 1.02
N ILE A 10 -23.26 8.93 0.38
CA ILE A 10 -23.72 8.43 -0.92
C ILE A 10 -22.64 8.62 -1.99
N CYS A 11 -22.03 9.80 -2.07
CA CYS A 11 -20.97 10.07 -3.03
C CYS A 11 -19.76 9.14 -2.82
N TYR A 12 -19.37 8.94 -1.56
CA TYR A 12 -18.28 8.01 -1.24
C TYR A 12 -18.62 6.58 -1.67
N THR A 13 -19.82 6.11 -1.36
CA THR A 13 -20.26 4.76 -1.71
C THR A 13 -20.30 4.56 -3.23
N VAL A 14 -20.81 5.53 -3.97
CA VAL A 14 -20.87 5.49 -5.44
C VAL A 14 -19.45 5.48 -6.01
N TYR A 15 -18.56 6.33 -5.50
CA TYR A 15 -17.16 6.38 -5.95
C TYR A 15 -16.46 5.04 -5.74
N MET A 16 -16.60 4.45 -4.55
CA MET A 16 -15.97 3.16 -4.23
C MET A 16 -16.53 2.03 -5.09
N LYS A 17 -17.83 2.03 -5.33
CA LYS A 17 -18.48 1.04 -6.19
C LYS A 17 -17.97 1.14 -7.64
N ASP A 18 -17.87 2.36 -8.18
CA ASP A 18 -17.36 2.60 -9.52
C ASP A 18 -15.92 2.13 -9.68
N SER A 19 -15.05 2.46 -8.70
CA SER A 19 -13.66 2.01 -8.69
C SER A 19 -13.54 0.48 -8.62
N TYR A 20 -14.37 -0.15 -7.81
CA TYR A 20 -14.41 -1.61 -7.70
C TYR A 20 -14.86 -2.26 -9.02
N ILE A 21 -15.88 -1.71 -9.67
CA ILE A 21 -16.37 -2.21 -10.97
C ILE A 21 -15.27 -2.08 -12.01
N TRP A 22 -14.57 -0.93 -12.05
CA TRP A 22 -13.45 -0.73 -12.96
C TRP A 22 -12.37 -1.79 -12.77
N TYR A 23 -11.98 -2.07 -11.52
CA TYR A 23 -10.98 -3.08 -11.22
C TYR A 23 -11.44 -4.47 -11.68
N GLN A 24 -12.72 -4.80 -11.51
CA GLN A 24 -13.28 -6.07 -11.96
C GLN A 24 -13.26 -6.22 -13.47
N SER A 25 -13.32 -5.11 -14.22
CA SER A 25 -13.30 -5.13 -15.69
C SER A 25 -11.90 -5.35 -16.26
N LEU A 26 -10.84 -5.23 -15.44
CA LEU A 26 -9.47 -5.43 -15.91
C LEU A 26 -9.19 -6.91 -16.22
N ILE A 27 -8.35 -7.13 -17.23
CA ILE A 27 -7.83 -8.47 -17.53
C ILE A 27 -6.82 -8.81 -16.43
N LYS A 28 -7.07 -9.91 -15.71
CA LYS A 28 -6.25 -10.36 -14.59
C LYS A 28 -5.74 -11.76 -14.84
N PRO A 29 -4.55 -12.14 -14.30
CA PRO A 29 -4.07 -13.51 -14.38
C PRO A 29 -5.00 -14.46 -13.61
N THR A 30 -4.96 -15.73 -13.98
CA THR A 30 -5.82 -16.75 -13.35
C THR A 30 -5.53 -16.95 -11.86
N TRP A 31 -4.32 -16.62 -11.44
CA TRP A 31 -3.89 -16.72 -10.04
C TRP A 31 -4.19 -15.46 -9.22
N ALA A 32 -4.83 -14.45 -9.82
CA ALA A 32 -5.19 -13.24 -9.09
C ALA A 32 -6.17 -13.58 -7.95
N PRO A 33 -5.94 -13.06 -6.73
CA PRO A 33 -6.84 -13.35 -5.62
C PRO A 33 -8.17 -12.64 -5.80
N PRO A 34 -9.25 -13.11 -5.15
CA PRO A 34 -10.52 -12.40 -5.19
C PRO A 34 -10.39 -11.03 -4.54
N SER A 35 -11.12 -10.05 -5.07
CA SER A 35 -11.01 -8.64 -4.64
C SER A 35 -11.36 -8.46 -3.17
N TRP A 36 -12.24 -9.29 -2.60
CA TRP A 36 -12.62 -9.18 -1.19
C TRP A 36 -11.46 -9.46 -0.24
N LEU A 37 -10.44 -10.19 -0.71
CA LEU A 37 -9.30 -10.55 0.12
C LEU A 37 -8.42 -9.34 0.47
N PHE A 38 -8.37 -8.35 -0.41
CA PHE A 38 -7.49 -7.18 -0.22
C PHE A 38 -7.82 -6.39 1.05
N GLY A 39 -9.12 -6.21 1.35
CA GLY A 39 -9.54 -5.47 2.54
C GLY A 39 -9.02 -6.07 3.85
N PRO A 40 -9.34 -7.34 4.15
CA PRO A 40 -8.86 -7.99 5.36
C PRO A 40 -7.34 -8.05 5.47
N VAL A 41 -6.64 -8.36 4.37
CA VAL A 41 -5.18 -8.44 4.35
C VAL A 41 -4.57 -7.07 4.68
N TRP A 42 -5.02 -6.01 4.02
CA TRP A 42 -4.51 -4.67 4.28
C TRP A 42 -4.84 -4.18 5.68
N SER A 43 -5.99 -4.57 6.24
CA SER A 43 -6.34 -4.23 7.62
C SER A 43 -5.31 -4.79 8.60
N VAL A 44 -4.93 -6.05 8.44
CA VAL A 44 -3.89 -6.67 9.27
C VAL A 44 -2.55 -5.99 9.08
N LEU A 45 -2.17 -5.73 7.82
CA LEU A 45 -0.89 -5.10 7.51
C LEU A 45 -0.81 -3.68 8.08
N TYR A 46 -1.90 -2.90 8.01
CA TYR A 46 -1.91 -1.55 8.58
C TYR A 46 -1.78 -1.55 10.11
N VAL A 47 -2.29 -2.57 10.80
CA VAL A 47 -2.06 -2.72 12.23
C VAL A 47 -0.57 -2.94 12.52
N ILE A 48 0.08 -3.82 11.76
CA ILE A 48 1.52 -4.07 11.88
C ILE A 48 2.31 -2.79 11.59
N ILE A 49 1.96 -2.07 10.52
CA ILE A 49 2.60 -0.82 10.13
C ILE A 49 2.43 0.22 11.24
N ALA A 50 1.23 0.38 11.77
CA ALA A 50 0.97 1.38 12.81
C ALA A 50 1.83 1.12 14.05
N ILE A 51 1.94 -0.13 14.49
CA ILE A 51 2.73 -0.49 15.66
C ILE A 51 4.22 -0.31 15.39
N THR A 52 4.73 -0.87 14.30
CA THR A 52 6.18 -0.89 14.04
C THR A 52 6.70 0.47 13.58
N TYR A 53 6.01 1.13 12.66
CA TYR A 53 6.41 2.45 12.17
C TYR A 53 6.24 3.52 13.25
N GLY A 54 5.16 3.44 14.03
CA GLY A 54 4.95 4.32 15.18
C GLY A 54 6.08 4.20 16.20
N TYR A 55 6.51 2.97 16.49
CA TYR A 55 7.62 2.72 17.39
C TYR A 55 8.93 3.32 16.86
N VAL A 56 9.22 3.14 15.57
CA VAL A 56 10.43 3.71 14.94
C VAL A 56 10.42 5.23 15.03
N LEU A 57 9.29 5.85 14.67
CA LEU A 57 9.17 7.32 14.71
C LEU A 57 9.28 7.85 16.16
N TYR A 58 8.74 7.13 17.13
CA TYR A 58 8.90 7.47 18.54
C TYR A 58 10.36 7.42 18.95
N GLN A 59 11.10 6.38 18.58
CA GLN A 59 12.51 6.25 18.90
C GLN A 59 13.35 7.35 18.25
N VAL A 60 13.01 7.74 17.01
CA VAL A 60 13.68 8.87 16.34
C VAL A 60 13.36 10.18 17.05
N ALA A 61 12.09 10.41 17.40
CA ALA A 61 11.65 11.63 18.06
C ALA A 61 12.30 11.81 19.44
N THR A 62 12.56 10.72 20.16
CA THR A 62 13.20 10.75 21.47
C THR A 62 14.72 10.71 21.40
N GLY A 63 15.30 10.75 20.21
CA GLY A 63 16.75 10.81 20.01
C GLY A 63 17.48 9.49 20.14
N LYS A 64 16.76 8.36 20.28
CA LYS A 64 17.37 7.04 20.42
C LYS A 64 17.81 6.43 19.08
N LEU A 65 17.25 6.93 17.96
CA LEU A 65 17.64 6.53 16.61
C LEU A 65 18.00 7.77 15.79
N PRO A 66 18.95 7.64 14.83
CA PRO A 66 19.26 8.74 13.91
C PRO A 66 18.03 9.12 13.07
N LYS A 67 17.89 10.40 12.76
CA LYS A 67 16.77 10.89 11.94
C LYS A 67 16.72 10.26 10.55
N ILE A 68 17.87 9.89 9.99
CA ILE A 68 17.94 9.26 8.67
C ILE A 68 17.23 7.91 8.64
N VAL A 69 17.11 7.22 9.78
CA VAL A 69 16.40 5.95 9.88
C VAL A 69 14.90 6.12 9.61
N ALA A 70 14.33 7.27 9.98
CA ALA A 70 12.91 7.55 9.74
C ALA A 70 12.58 7.74 8.26
N LEU A 71 13.53 8.17 7.44
CA LEU A 71 13.30 8.55 6.05
C LEU A 71 12.69 7.41 5.22
N PRO A 72 13.26 6.18 5.19
CA PRO A 72 12.65 5.11 4.40
C PRO A 72 11.26 4.72 4.89
N PHE A 73 11.01 4.81 6.21
CA PHE A 73 9.69 4.50 6.76
C PHE A 73 8.64 5.52 6.33
N VAL A 74 8.99 6.82 6.37
CA VAL A 74 8.08 7.90 5.96
C VAL A 74 7.81 7.81 4.45
N LEU A 75 8.85 7.60 3.64
CA LEU A 75 8.70 7.47 2.20
C LEU A 75 7.86 6.25 1.84
N ASN A 76 8.09 5.11 2.50
CA ASN A 76 7.31 3.91 2.27
C ASN A 76 5.83 4.14 2.58
N LEU A 77 5.53 4.77 3.70
CA LEU A 77 4.16 5.06 4.10
C LEU A 77 3.49 6.00 3.10
N PHE A 78 4.20 7.03 2.64
CA PHE A 78 3.69 7.96 1.64
C PHE A 78 3.31 7.25 0.35
N PHE A 79 4.23 6.46 -0.21
CA PHE A 79 3.97 5.73 -1.46
C PHE A 79 2.86 4.70 -1.28
N ASN A 80 2.79 4.05 -0.13
CA ASN A 80 1.73 3.10 0.18
C ASN A 80 0.36 3.78 0.18
N LEU A 81 0.25 4.94 0.83
CA LEU A 81 -1.02 5.66 0.95
C LEU A 81 -1.51 6.24 -0.36
N ILE A 82 -0.61 6.63 -1.27
CA ILE A 82 -1.02 7.17 -2.58
C ILE A 82 -1.34 6.08 -3.60
N PHE A 83 -1.02 4.82 -3.32
CA PHE A 83 -1.27 3.73 -4.27
C PHE A 83 -2.75 3.60 -4.62
N THR A 84 -3.63 3.60 -3.62
CA THR A 84 -5.06 3.47 -3.84
C THR A 84 -5.65 4.61 -4.69
N PRO A 85 -5.36 5.90 -4.39
CA PRO A 85 -5.81 6.98 -5.27
C PRO A 85 -5.29 6.86 -6.71
N ILE A 86 -4.04 6.44 -6.89
CA ILE A 86 -3.47 6.28 -8.24
C ILE A 86 -4.17 5.13 -8.98
N GLN A 87 -4.29 3.97 -8.33
CA GLN A 87 -4.86 2.78 -8.97
C GLN A 87 -6.35 2.95 -9.25
N PHE A 88 -7.12 3.40 -8.28
CA PHE A 88 -8.57 3.43 -8.36
C PHE A 88 -9.14 4.81 -8.70
N GLY A 89 -8.50 5.89 -8.25
CA GLY A 89 -8.96 7.25 -8.56
C GLY A 89 -8.57 7.69 -9.96
N LEU A 90 -7.29 7.61 -10.30
CA LEU A 90 -6.78 7.95 -11.63
C LEU A 90 -6.95 6.81 -12.63
N LYS A 91 -7.21 5.59 -12.15
CA LYS A 91 -7.35 4.39 -12.98
C LYS A 91 -6.17 4.21 -13.93
N ASN A 92 -4.95 4.45 -13.43
CA ASN A 92 -3.72 4.43 -14.22
C ASN A 92 -2.84 3.27 -13.75
N ASN A 93 -2.85 2.18 -14.52
CA ASN A 93 -2.08 0.98 -14.19
C ASN A 93 -0.58 1.22 -14.23
N LEU A 94 -0.09 2.05 -15.15
CA LEU A 94 1.35 2.31 -15.27
C LEU A 94 1.86 3.08 -14.05
N LEU A 95 1.18 4.15 -13.64
CA LEU A 95 1.56 4.90 -12.44
C LEU A 95 1.47 4.03 -11.19
N ALA A 96 0.44 3.18 -11.09
CA ALA A 96 0.31 2.25 -9.97
C ALA A 96 1.47 1.26 -9.94
N SER A 97 1.92 0.76 -11.09
CA SER A 97 3.09 -0.13 -11.18
C SER A 97 4.36 0.57 -10.70
N LEU A 98 4.58 1.81 -11.11
CA LEU A 98 5.73 2.58 -10.67
C LEU A 98 5.68 2.83 -9.16
N ASP A 99 4.50 3.16 -8.64
CA ASP A 99 4.32 3.42 -7.21
C ASP A 99 4.56 2.16 -6.38
N ILE A 100 4.04 1.00 -6.79
CA ILE A 100 4.23 -0.24 -6.04
C ILE A 100 5.71 -0.66 -6.03
N LEU A 101 6.46 -0.36 -7.08
CA LEU A 101 7.91 -0.58 -7.10
C LEU A 101 8.61 0.33 -6.08
N LEU A 102 8.17 1.57 -5.93
CA LEU A 102 8.70 2.49 -4.93
C LEU A 102 8.32 2.02 -3.52
N VAL A 103 7.12 1.50 -3.32
CA VAL A 103 6.72 0.89 -2.05
C VAL A 103 7.64 -0.27 -1.69
N LEU A 104 7.90 -1.16 -2.65
CA LEU A 104 8.79 -2.31 -2.43
C LEU A 104 10.21 -1.86 -2.13
N GLY A 105 10.77 -0.95 -2.91
CA GLY A 105 12.13 -0.45 -2.72
C GLY A 105 12.33 0.24 -1.38
N THR A 106 11.41 1.13 -1.00
CA THR A 106 11.48 1.81 0.30
C THR A 106 11.27 0.86 1.46
N LEU A 107 10.44 -0.17 1.29
CA LEU A 107 10.24 -1.18 2.33
C LEU A 107 11.51 -1.99 2.58
N ILE A 108 12.17 -2.45 1.53
CA ILE A 108 13.44 -3.17 1.64
C ILE A 108 14.49 -2.28 2.32
N TRP A 109 14.59 -1.02 1.90
CA TRP A 109 15.49 -0.05 2.51
C TRP A 109 15.20 0.11 3.99
N ALA A 110 13.93 0.30 4.37
CA ALA A 110 13.53 0.45 5.76
C ALA A 110 13.93 -0.75 6.61
N LEU A 111 13.68 -1.97 6.11
CA LEU A 111 13.98 -3.19 6.86
C LEU A 111 15.48 -3.41 7.01
N VAL A 112 16.27 -3.10 5.98
CA VAL A 112 17.74 -3.19 6.05
C VAL A 112 18.29 -2.21 7.08
N VAL A 113 17.78 -0.98 7.10
CA VAL A 113 18.26 0.07 8.00
C VAL A 113 17.89 -0.23 9.46
N ILE A 114 16.68 -0.76 9.71
CA ILE A 114 16.21 -1.00 11.08
C ILE A 114 16.74 -2.30 11.68
N TYR A 115 17.16 -3.26 10.86
CA TYR A 115 17.58 -4.58 11.33
C TYR A 115 18.69 -4.52 12.41
N PRO A 116 19.74 -3.70 12.26
CA PRO A 116 20.79 -3.62 13.29
C PRO A 116 20.28 -3.05 14.62
N TYR A 117 19.21 -2.26 14.60
CA TYR A 117 18.69 -1.62 15.81
C TYR A 117 17.61 -2.48 16.49
N PHE A 118 16.62 -2.93 15.72
CA PHE A 118 15.46 -3.69 16.23
C PHE A 118 15.09 -4.80 15.26
N LYS A 119 15.66 -5.98 15.45
CA LYS A 119 15.42 -7.13 14.59
C LYS A 119 13.94 -7.51 14.55
N TRP A 120 13.21 -7.34 15.67
CA TRP A 120 11.80 -7.72 15.75
C TRP A 120 10.93 -6.90 14.80
N ILE A 121 11.28 -5.64 14.56
CA ILE A 121 10.56 -4.79 13.62
C ILE A 121 10.72 -5.32 12.20
N ALA A 122 11.93 -5.72 11.81
CA ALA A 122 12.16 -6.31 10.51
C ALA A 122 11.36 -7.59 10.33
N TYR A 123 11.37 -8.48 11.32
CA TYR A 123 10.61 -9.73 11.25
C TYR A 123 9.10 -9.50 11.27
N ALA A 124 8.62 -8.54 12.05
CA ALA A 124 7.20 -8.22 12.11
C ALA A 124 6.66 -7.72 10.76
N ASN A 125 7.51 -7.11 9.93
CA ASN A 125 7.13 -6.60 8.61
C ASN A 125 7.37 -7.60 7.47
N VAL A 126 7.80 -8.84 7.76
CA VAL A 126 7.95 -9.87 6.74
C VAL A 126 6.62 -10.16 6.02
N PRO A 127 5.47 -10.30 6.71
CA PRO A 127 4.19 -10.46 6.02
C PRO A 127 3.88 -9.32 5.06
N TYR A 128 4.18 -8.08 5.46
CA TYR A 128 4.02 -6.91 4.61
C TYR A 128 4.93 -7.01 3.37
N LEU A 129 6.20 -7.36 3.57
CA LEU A 129 7.14 -7.53 2.46
C LEU A 129 6.68 -8.59 1.47
N LEU A 130 6.24 -9.75 1.96
CA LEU A 130 5.74 -10.83 1.12
C LEU A 130 4.51 -10.40 0.34
N TRP A 131 3.58 -9.70 0.98
CA TRP A 131 2.38 -9.20 0.30
C TRP A 131 2.73 -8.16 -0.75
N VAL A 132 3.65 -7.24 -0.48
CA VAL A 132 4.08 -6.22 -1.44
C VAL A 132 4.79 -6.86 -2.62
N CYS A 133 5.64 -7.87 -2.40
CA CYS A 133 6.27 -8.62 -3.50
C CYS A 133 5.21 -9.26 -4.39
N PHE A 134 4.22 -9.93 -3.80
CA PHE A 134 3.11 -10.52 -4.54
C PHE A 134 2.31 -9.45 -5.28
N ALA A 135 1.97 -8.35 -4.61
CA ALA A 135 1.21 -7.25 -5.20
C ALA A 135 1.98 -6.60 -6.36
N THR A 136 3.30 -6.51 -6.26
CA THR A 136 4.14 -5.96 -7.32
C THR A 136 4.05 -6.82 -8.57
N VAL A 137 4.20 -8.14 -8.43
CA VAL A 137 4.08 -9.07 -9.54
C VAL A 137 2.67 -8.99 -10.15
N LEU A 138 1.64 -9.00 -9.31
CA LEU A 138 0.25 -8.90 -9.75
C LEU A 138 0.00 -7.60 -10.51
N GLN A 139 0.46 -6.45 -9.98
CA GLN A 139 0.23 -5.14 -10.60
C GLN A 139 0.94 -5.02 -11.95
N ILE A 140 2.18 -5.49 -12.04
CA ILE A 140 2.93 -5.47 -13.30
C ILE A 140 2.24 -6.36 -14.33
N THR A 141 1.77 -7.54 -13.92
CA THR A 141 1.05 -8.46 -14.80
C THR A 141 -0.24 -7.83 -15.32
N ILE A 142 -1.04 -7.21 -14.43
CA ILE A 142 -2.27 -6.52 -14.83
C ILE A 142 -1.95 -5.37 -15.79
N THR A 143 -0.93 -4.58 -15.51
CA THR A 143 -0.52 -3.47 -16.37
C THR A 143 -0.15 -3.96 -17.76
N THR A 144 0.61 -5.04 -17.85
CA THR A 144 1.02 -5.64 -19.12
C THR A 144 -0.17 -6.17 -19.90
N LEU A 145 -1.08 -6.88 -19.23
CA LEU A 145 -2.27 -7.47 -19.87
C LEU A 145 -3.23 -6.41 -20.38
N ASN A 146 -3.26 -5.23 -19.79
CA ASN A 146 -4.18 -4.14 -20.14
C ASN A 146 -3.49 -3.01 -20.91
N ALA A 147 -2.25 -3.18 -21.34
CA ALA A 147 -1.48 -2.13 -22.00
C ALA A 147 -2.12 -1.66 -23.31
N HIS A 148 -2.85 -2.54 -24.01
CA HIS A 148 -3.48 -2.22 -25.29
C HIS A 148 -4.93 -1.74 -25.15
N THR A 149 -5.50 -1.78 -23.94
CA THR A 149 -6.89 -1.40 -23.68
C THR A 149 -7.05 -0.09 -22.94
N SER A 150 -5.95 0.51 -22.52
CA SER A 150 -5.95 1.77 -21.78
C SER A 150 -5.84 2.99 -22.67
#